data_d8a2a33be236e0c2621d35cb5537f024
#
_entry.id   d8a2a33be236e0c2621d35cb5537f024
#
_cell.length_a   1.000
_cell.length_b   1.000
_cell.length_c   1.000
_cell.angle_alpha   90.00
_cell.angle_beta   90.00
_cell.angle_gamma   90.00
#
_symmetry.space_group_name_H-M   'P 1'
#
loop_
_entity.id
_entity.type
_entity.pdbx_description
1 polymer ?
#
loop_
_entity_poly.entity_id
_entity_poly.type
_entity_poly.pdbx_seq_one_letter_code
_entity_poly.pdbx_strand_id
1 'polypeptide(L)'
;MFSKLDFFFFGWIINWMYPEYYRPKYGYLHYYILFFHYLLPQKLFRLNPKVKWPVHFTSKVIAPENITKGILCDPGDNNNNYIQANNGIIFGSNIELGPGVSIISSNHKGNSLREHIKGKTITIGNNVWIGANSTVLPEVSIGDNVIIGANSLVNKDIPCNSVAVGNPCKVIKQKEPYTEDLSVIIFNKKLPKKFDVFLNSNV
;
A
#
# COMPACT_ATOMS: atom_id res chain seq x y z
N MET A 1 24.87 13.36 -12.31
CA MET A 1 24.46 14.74 -12.58
C MET A 1 22.94 14.89 -12.56
N PHE A 2 22.19 14.09 -13.29
CA PHE A 2 20.72 14.13 -13.36
C PHE A 2 20.02 13.99 -11.99
N SER A 3 20.47 13.09 -11.11
CA SER A 3 19.86 12.88 -9.79
C SER A 3 20.00 14.08 -8.82
N LYS A 4 21.06 14.89 -8.97
CA LYS A 4 21.23 16.10 -8.17
C LYS A 4 20.31 17.22 -8.63
N LEU A 5 20.10 17.37 -9.95
CA LEU A 5 19.18 18.32 -10.53
C LEU A 5 17.73 17.96 -10.20
N ASP A 6 17.38 16.68 -10.31
CA ASP A 6 16.06 16.16 -9.93
C ASP A 6 15.72 16.48 -8.45
N PHE A 7 16.68 16.22 -7.53
CA PHE A 7 16.51 16.59 -6.13
C PHE A 7 16.40 18.12 -5.95
N PHE A 8 17.24 18.90 -6.63
CA PHE A 8 17.26 20.36 -6.50
C PHE A 8 15.93 21.00 -6.91
N PHE A 9 15.33 20.55 -8.03
CA PHE A 9 14.08 21.14 -8.52
C PHE A 9 12.84 20.56 -7.85
N PHE A 10 12.79 19.26 -7.56
CA PHE A 10 11.57 18.58 -7.12
C PHE A 10 11.67 17.96 -5.73
N GLY A 11 12.88 17.54 -5.30
CA GLY A 11 13.04 16.77 -4.08
C GLY A 11 12.61 17.49 -2.82
N TRP A 12 12.87 18.79 -2.71
CA TRP A 12 12.50 19.58 -1.54
C TRP A 12 10.98 19.70 -1.39
N ILE A 13 10.26 19.93 -2.49
CA ILE A 13 8.79 20.06 -2.47
C ILE A 13 8.13 18.71 -2.19
N ILE A 14 8.64 17.61 -2.77
CA ILE A 14 8.15 16.27 -2.49
C ILE A 14 8.35 15.93 -1.00
N ASN A 15 9.53 16.17 -0.44
CA ASN A 15 9.80 15.90 0.98
C ASN A 15 8.96 16.76 1.92
N TRP A 16 8.63 17.99 1.52
CA TRP A 16 7.75 18.86 2.29
C TRP A 16 6.28 18.43 2.23
N MET A 17 5.81 18.11 1.04
CA MET A 17 4.39 17.75 0.81
C MET A 17 4.03 16.33 1.25
N TYR A 18 5.00 15.43 1.20
CA TYR A 18 4.86 14.04 1.61
C TYR A 18 5.92 13.67 2.66
N PRO A 19 5.80 14.21 3.89
CA PRO A 19 6.82 13.98 4.93
C PRO A 19 6.90 12.51 5.38
N GLU A 20 5.85 11.73 5.13
CA GLU A 20 5.79 10.31 5.43
C GLU A 20 6.26 9.44 4.25
N TYR A 21 6.47 10.03 3.08
CA TYR A 21 7.00 9.29 1.94
C TYR A 21 8.47 8.97 2.17
N TYR A 22 8.77 7.72 2.11
CA TYR A 22 10.10 7.22 2.30
C TYR A 22 10.65 6.73 0.97
N ARG A 23 11.69 7.38 0.46
CA ARG A 23 12.41 6.91 -0.73
C ARG A 23 13.53 5.97 -0.28
N PRO A 24 13.46 4.66 -0.58
CA PRO A 24 14.56 3.76 -0.33
C PRO A 24 15.81 4.18 -1.12
N LYS A 25 17.00 3.82 -0.64
CA LYS A 25 18.31 4.11 -1.27
C LYS A 25 18.34 3.76 -2.76
N TYR A 26 17.61 2.72 -3.11
CA TYR A 26 17.50 2.20 -4.47
C TYR A 26 16.11 2.46 -5.08
N GLY A 27 15.42 3.51 -4.64
CA GLY A 27 14.10 3.87 -5.16
C GLY A 27 14.14 4.13 -6.66
N TYR A 28 13.22 3.52 -7.38
CA TYR A 28 13.15 3.52 -8.84
C TYR A 28 12.55 4.80 -9.41
N LEU A 29 11.81 5.57 -8.60
CA LEU A 29 11.13 6.76 -9.08
C LEU A 29 11.97 8.03 -8.85
N HIS A 30 12.17 8.78 -9.91
CA HIS A 30 12.75 10.11 -9.83
C HIS A 30 11.76 11.11 -9.20
N TYR A 31 12.26 12.18 -8.55
CA TYR A 31 11.41 13.18 -7.92
C TYR A 31 10.52 13.92 -8.91
N TYR A 32 10.95 14.13 -10.16
CA TYR A 32 10.10 14.73 -11.19
C TYR A 32 8.89 13.84 -11.53
N ILE A 33 9.06 12.51 -11.53
CA ILE A 33 7.93 11.58 -11.73
C ILE A 33 6.94 11.70 -10.58
N LEU A 34 7.45 11.72 -9.33
CA LEU A 34 6.60 11.94 -8.15
C LEU A 34 5.87 13.28 -8.21
N PHE A 35 6.51 14.31 -8.74
CA PHE A 35 5.88 15.60 -8.91
C PHE A 35 4.74 15.56 -9.94
N PHE A 36 5.01 15.10 -11.15
CA PHE A 36 4.04 15.18 -12.25
C PHE A 36 2.95 14.12 -12.19
N HIS A 37 3.25 12.89 -11.73
CA HIS A 37 2.28 11.80 -11.71
C HIS A 37 1.52 11.66 -10.39
N TYR A 38 2.01 12.28 -9.31
CA TYR A 38 1.42 12.15 -7.98
C TYR A 38 1.08 13.51 -7.37
N LEU A 39 2.08 14.35 -7.10
CA LEU A 39 1.85 15.61 -6.39
C LEU A 39 0.93 16.55 -7.14
N LEU A 40 1.25 16.85 -8.39
CA LEU A 40 0.50 17.79 -9.22
C LEU A 40 -0.96 17.35 -9.41
N PRO A 41 -1.25 16.10 -9.85
CA PRO A 41 -2.62 15.61 -9.93
C PRO A 41 -3.34 15.64 -8.58
N GLN A 42 -2.68 15.24 -7.51
CA GLN A 42 -3.30 15.13 -6.20
C GLN A 42 -3.62 16.50 -5.59
N LYS A 43 -2.73 17.48 -5.72
CA LYS A 43 -2.88 18.78 -5.06
C LYS A 43 -3.54 19.83 -5.96
N LEU A 44 -3.20 19.89 -7.25
CA LEU A 44 -3.79 20.86 -8.18
C LEU A 44 -5.15 20.38 -8.72
N PHE A 45 -5.22 19.15 -9.25
CA PHE A 45 -6.47 18.62 -9.80
C PHE A 45 -7.35 17.92 -8.75
N ARG A 46 -6.92 17.91 -7.48
CA ARG A 46 -7.65 17.37 -6.33
C ARG A 46 -8.07 15.90 -6.50
N LEU A 47 -7.24 15.12 -7.20
CA LEU A 47 -7.40 13.67 -7.25
C LEU A 47 -6.90 13.07 -5.92
N ASN A 48 -7.73 12.35 -5.19
CA ASN A 48 -7.44 11.84 -3.85
C ASN A 48 -6.95 12.91 -2.84
N PRO A 49 -7.62 14.07 -2.68
CA PRO A 49 -7.07 15.24 -1.99
C PRO A 49 -6.84 15.03 -0.49
N LYS A 50 -7.56 14.07 0.13
CA LYS A 50 -7.46 13.76 1.56
C LYS A 50 -6.31 12.79 1.89
N VAL A 51 -5.70 12.17 0.89
CA VAL A 51 -4.60 11.22 1.09
C VAL A 51 -3.30 11.98 1.40
N LYS A 52 -2.55 11.49 2.40
CA LYS A 52 -1.33 12.14 2.90
C LYS A 52 -0.05 11.60 2.27
N TRP A 53 -0.14 10.53 1.50
CA TRP A 53 0.98 9.89 0.78
C TRP A 53 0.77 10.00 -0.73
N PRO A 54 1.82 9.73 -1.55
CA PRO A 54 1.68 9.78 -3.00
C PRO A 54 0.69 8.71 -3.50
N VAL A 55 -0.28 9.14 -4.31
CA VAL A 55 -1.21 8.25 -5.00
C VAL A 55 -1.14 8.55 -6.49
N HIS A 56 -0.94 7.52 -7.30
CA HIS A 56 -0.91 7.67 -8.75
C HIS A 56 -2.24 8.24 -9.27
N PHE A 57 -2.20 9.10 -10.27
CA PHE A 57 -3.38 9.84 -10.72
C PHE A 57 -4.50 8.95 -11.28
N THR A 58 -4.19 7.72 -11.72
CA THR A 58 -5.19 6.73 -12.16
C THR A 58 -5.78 5.91 -11.02
N SER A 59 -5.21 5.99 -9.82
CA SER A 59 -5.65 5.21 -8.67
C SER A 59 -6.65 5.97 -7.81
N LYS A 60 -7.48 5.24 -7.08
CA LYS A 60 -8.50 5.81 -6.21
C LYS A 60 -8.43 5.25 -4.79
N VAL A 61 -8.38 6.15 -3.81
CA VAL A 61 -8.41 5.81 -2.38
C VAL A 61 -9.65 6.45 -1.76
N ILE A 62 -10.51 5.61 -1.19
CA ILE A 62 -11.77 6.01 -0.54
C ILE A 62 -11.62 5.82 0.96
N ALA A 63 -12.08 6.80 1.74
CA ALA A 63 -12.00 6.85 3.20
C ALA A 63 -10.54 6.70 3.72
N PRO A 64 -9.58 7.50 3.23
CA PRO A 64 -8.16 7.38 3.63
C PRO A 64 -7.95 7.61 5.13
N GLU A 65 -8.85 8.27 5.82
CA GLU A 65 -8.86 8.44 7.27
C GLU A 65 -8.98 7.13 8.05
N ASN A 66 -9.52 6.09 7.42
CA ASN A 66 -9.66 4.75 7.99
C ASN A 66 -8.49 3.82 7.61
N ILE A 67 -7.44 4.36 7.01
CA ILE A 67 -6.24 3.59 6.66
C ILE A 67 -5.14 3.87 7.67
N THR A 68 -4.64 2.80 8.29
CA THR A 68 -3.38 2.80 9.03
C THR A 68 -2.35 2.07 8.19
N LYS A 69 -1.15 2.63 8.04
CA LYS A 69 -0.07 2.03 7.27
C LYS A 69 1.29 2.17 7.95
N GLY A 70 2.15 1.18 7.72
CA GLY A 70 3.54 1.23 8.11
C GLY A 70 4.39 2.06 7.14
N ILE A 71 5.70 1.79 7.15
CA ILE A 71 6.68 2.37 6.22
C ILE A 71 6.83 1.51 4.97
N LEU A 72 7.37 2.08 3.89
CA LEU A 72 7.50 1.39 2.60
C LEU A 72 6.16 0.79 2.13
N CYS A 73 5.09 1.56 2.32
CA CYS A 73 3.73 1.16 1.99
C CYS A 73 2.93 2.41 1.65
N ASP A 74 2.68 2.64 0.38
CA ASP A 74 1.90 3.77 -0.12
C ASP A 74 0.73 3.27 -0.98
N PRO A 75 -0.40 2.83 -0.36
CA PRO A 75 -1.51 2.22 -1.09
C PRO A 75 -2.08 3.15 -2.16
N GLY A 76 -2.07 2.68 -3.41
CA GLY A 76 -2.47 3.48 -4.57
C GLY A 76 -1.31 4.15 -5.31
N ASP A 77 -0.05 3.89 -4.93
CA ASP A 77 1.13 4.41 -5.62
C ASP A 77 1.36 3.77 -7.00
N ASN A 78 0.81 2.61 -7.25
CA ASN A 78 0.83 1.98 -8.57
C ASN A 78 -0.43 2.32 -9.39
N ASN A 79 -0.39 2.06 -10.70
CA ASN A 79 -1.45 2.43 -11.63
C ASN A 79 -2.76 1.66 -11.35
N ASN A 80 -3.89 2.35 -11.47
CA ASN A 80 -5.24 1.76 -11.43
C ASN A 80 -5.57 0.98 -10.16
N ASN A 81 -4.92 1.27 -9.03
CA ASN A 81 -5.32 0.68 -7.77
C ASN A 81 -6.67 1.26 -7.30
N TYR A 82 -7.50 0.41 -6.72
CA TYR A 82 -8.75 0.80 -6.08
C TYR A 82 -8.75 0.38 -4.62
N ILE A 83 -8.60 1.34 -3.72
CA ILE A 83 -8.50 1.10 -2.28
C ILE A 83 -9.73 1.71 -1.60
N GLN A 84 -10.63 0.86 -1.09
CA GLN A 84 -11.85 1.29 -0.42
C GLN A 84 -11.80 0.87 1.05
N ALA A 85 -11.63 1.85 1.95
CA ALA A 85 -11.41 1.64 3.38
C ALA A 85 -12.62 2.02 4.25
N ASN A 86 -13.85 1.84 3.78
CA ASN A 86 -15.04 2.22 4.56
C ASN A 86 -15.10 1.50 5.92
N ASN A 87 -14.73 0.22 6.01
CA ASN A 87 -14.63 -0.55 7.27
C ASN A 87 -13.20 -0.61 7.83
N GLY A 88 -12.28 0.20 7.28
CA GLY A 88 -10.88 0.25 7.70
C GLY A 88 -9.99 -0.73 6.96
N ILE A 89 -8.72 -0.34 6.82
CA ILE A 89 -7.63 -1.19 6.33
C ILE A 89 -6.39 -0.88 7.16
N ILE A 90 -5.75 -1.92 7.67
CA ILE A 90 -4.46 -1.82 8.35
C ILE A 90 -3.41 -2.49 7.47
N PHE A 91 -2.42 -1.72 7.07
CA PHE A 91 -1.24 -2.20 6.36
C PHE A 91 -0.05 -2.21 7.31
N GLY A 92 0.70 -3.29 7.31
CA GLY A 92 2.03 -3.34 7.90
C GLY A 92 3.06 -2.53 7.10
N SER A 93 4.32 -2.88 7.23
CA SER A 93 5.44 -2.27 6.53
C SER A 93 5.92 -3.14 5.37
N ASN A 94 6.59 -2.51 4.39
CA ASN A 94 7.14 -3.18 3.21
C ASN A 94 6.06 -3.92 2.42
N ILE A 95 5.08 -3.17 1.98
CA ILE A 95 3.95 -3.67 1.19
C ILE A 95 4.10 -3.16 -0.25
N GLU A 96 4.00 -4.08 -1.20
CA GLU A 96 4.00 -3.74 -2.61
C GLU A 96 2.70 -4.19 -3.28
N LEU A 97 1.99 -3.24 -3.88
CA LEU A 97 0.76 -3.50 -4.63
C LEU A 97 1.05 -3.37 -6.12
N GLY A 98 0.83 -4.42 -6.88
CA GLY A 98 0.90 -4.37 -8.34
C GLY A 98 -0.16 -3.45 -8.96
N PRO A 99 -0.03 -3.13 -10.26
CA PRO A 99 -1.05 -2.34 -10.97
C PRO A 99 -2.41 -3.04 -10.92
N GLY A 100 -3.49 -2.23 -10.85
CA GLY A 100 -4.87 -2.74 -10.88
C GLY A 100 -5.32 -3.50 -9.63
N VAL A 101 -4.53 -3.52 -8.56
CA VAL A 101 -4.94 -4.16 -7.31
C VAL A 101 -6.14 -3.44 -6.71
N SER A 102 -7.16 -4.21 -6.30
CA SER A 102 -8.34 -3.72 -5.60
C SER A 102 -8.39 -4.26 -4.18
N ILE A 103 -8.55 -3.37 -3.18
CA ILE A 103 -8.74 -3.75 -1.78
C ILE A 103 -10.05 -3.12 -1.32
N ILE A 104 -11.04 -3.96 -0.98
CA ILE A 104 -12.41 -3.53 -0.75
C ILE A 104 -12.83 -3.96 0.64
N SER A 105 -12.95 -3.01 1.58
CA SER A 105 -13.25 -3.33 2.99
C SER A 105 -14.74 -3.43 3.32
N SER A 106 -15.64 -3.02 2.41
CA SER A 106 -17.08 -3.11 2.67
C SER A 106 -17.88 -3.50 1.45
N ASN A 107 -18.97 -4.24 1.68
CA ASN A 107 -19.98 -4.59 0.68
C ASN A 107 -21.29 -3.86 0.95
N HIS A 108 -22.17 -3.84 -0.05
CA HIS A 108 -23.57 -3.46 0.11
C HIS A 108 -24.36 -4.57 0.81
N LYS A 109 -25.45 -4.20 1.51
CA LYS A 109 -26.40 -5.19 2.01
C LYS A 109 -27.08 -5.90 0.84
N GLY A 110 -27.31 -7.21 0.98
CA GLY A 110 -27.91 -8.01 -0.08
C GLY A 110 -29.32 -7.57 -0.51
N ASN A 111 -30.02 -6.82 0.35
CA ASN A 111 -31.35 -6.27 0.08
C ASN A 111 -31.38 -4.74 -0.11
N SER A 112 -30.22 -4.08 -0.15
CA SER A 112 -30.12 -2.63 -0.33
C SER A 112 -28.77 -2.25 -0.96
N LEU A 113 -28.79 -1.66 -2.15
CA LEU A 113 -27.59 -1.13 -2.81
C LEU A 113 -27.15 0.21 -2.22
N ARG A 114 -27.91 0.81 -1.32
CA ARG A 114 -27.58 2.10 -0.69
C ARG A 114 -26.97 1.95 0.71
N GLU A 115 -27.12 0.78 1.31
CA GLU A 115 -26.60 0.52 2.65
C GLU A 115 -25.37 -0.38 2.58
N HIS A 116 -24.33 0.01 3.34
CA HIS A 116 -23.10 -0.77 3.48
C HIS A 116 -23.15 -1.66 4.71
N ILE A 117 -22.55 -2.83 4.61
CA ILE A 117 -22.37 -3.75 5.74
C ILE A 117 -21.21 -3.22 6.59
N LYS A 118 -21.45 -3.07 7.89
CA LYS A 118 -20.37 -2.91 8.86
C LYS A 118 -19.71 -4.28 9.06
N GLY A 119 -18.40 -4.33 8.88
CA GLY A 119 -17.61 -5.55 8.98
C GLY A 119 -16.25 -5.30 9.64
N LYS A 120 -15.45 -6.35 9.72
CA LYS A 120 -14.11 -6.26 10.26
C LYS A 120 -13.19 -5.48 9.33
N THR A 121 -12.20 -4.82 9.91
CA THR A 121 -11.10 -4.18 9.20
C THR A 121 -10.28 -5.24 8.45
N ILE A 122 -9.90 -4.96 7.21
CA ILE A 122 -8.89 -5.76 6.49
C ILE A 122 -7.54 -5.52 7.15
N THR A 123 -6.80 -6.60 7.40
CA THR A 123 -5.42 -6.52 7.90
C THR A 123 -4.46 -7.14 6.89
N ILE A 124 -3.37 -6.44 6.61
CA ILE A 124 -2.29 -6.91 5.74
C ILE A 124 -0.99 -6.76 6.53
N GLY A 125 -0.32 -7.86 6.79
CA GLY A 125 0.90 -7.92 7.58
C GLY A 125 2.10 -7.26 6.90
N ASN A 126 3.30 -7.53 7.40
CA ASN A 126 4.54 -6.99 6.87
C ASN A 126 5.09 -7.84 5.72
N ASN A 127 5.92 -7.23 4.84
CA ASN A 127 6.61 -7.93 3.75
C ASN A 127 5.63 -8.67 2.81
N VAL A 128 4.57 -7.98 2.40
CA VAL A 128 3.51 -8.55 1.55
C VAL A 128 3.60 -7.96 0.14
N TRP A 129 3.59 -8.86 -0.85
CA TRP A 129 3.44 -8.47 -2.25
C TRP A 129 2.10 -8.97 -2.80
N ILE A 130 1.28 -8.07 -3.32
CA ILE A 130 0.02 -8.39 -3.98
C ILE A 130 0.19 -8.13 -5.49
N GLY A 131 0.17 -9.20 -6.26
CA GLY A 131 0.35 -9.19 -7.71
C GLY A 131 -0.76 -8.44 -8.45
N ALA A 132 -0.44 -7.99 -9.66
CA ALA A 132 -1.32 -7.17 -10.50
C ALA A 132 -2.74 -7.73 -10.66
N ASN A 133 -3.73 -6.84 -10.71
CA ASN A 133 -5.16 -7.15 -10.91
C ASN A 133 -5.76 -8.10 -9.87
N SER A 134 -5.13 -8.25 -8.71
CA SER A 134 -5.69 -9.05 -7.63
C SER A 134 -6.72 -8.24 -6.83
N THR A 135 -7.69 -8.94 -6.24
CA THR A 135 -8.73 -8.34 -5.42
C THR A 135 -8.73 -8.94 -4.02
N VAL A 136 -8.68 -8.09 -2.99
CA VAL A 136 -8.86 -8.49 -1.59
C VAL A 136 -10.27 -8.09 -1.16
N LEU A 137 -11.05 -9.05 -0.69
CA LEU A 137 -12.43 -8.86 -0.26
C LEU A 137 -12.53 -8.47 1.22
N PRO A 138 -13.69 -7.96 1.67
CA PRO A 138 -13.91 -7.54 3.04
C PRO A 138 -13.56 -8.61 4.08
N GLU A 139 -13.13 -8.14 5.25
CA GLU A 139 -12.86 -8.95 6.46
C GLU A 139 -11.67 -9.90 6.38
N VAL A 140 -10.93 -9.89 5.27
CA VAL A 140 -9.75 -10.74 5.06
C VAL A 140 -8.56 -10.25 5.89
N SER A 141 -7.83 -11.22 6.46
CA SER A 141 -6.53 -11.01 7.09
C SER A 141 -5.44 -11.71 6.27
N ILE A 142 -4.43 -10.96 5.85
CA ILE A 142 -3.23 -11.48 5.19
C ILE A 142 -2.08 -11.36 6.18
N GLY A 143 -1.42 -12.48 6.48
CA GLY A 143 -0.29 -12.53 7.41
C GLY A 143 0.98 -11.90 6.86
N ASP A 144 2.05 -11.99 7.64
CA ASP A 144 3.38 -11.50 7.24
C ASP A 144 4.04 -12.39 6.20
N ASN A 145 4.91 -11.78 5.38
CA ASN A 145 5.73 -12.50 4.39
C ASN A 145 4.89 -13.31 3.40
N VAL A 146 3.86 -12.67 2.83
CA VAL A 146 2.92 -13.31 1.89
C VAL A 146 3.12 -12.76 0.47
N ILE A 147 3.03 -13.64 -0.51
CA ILE A 147 2.91 -13.29 -1.92
C ILE A 147 1.53 -13.73 -2.42
N ILE A 148 0.76 -12.77 -2.92
CA ILE A 148 -0.47 -13.03 -3.68
C ILE A 148 -0.13 -12.93 -5.16
N GLY A 149 -0.32 -14.01 -5.91
CA GLY A 149 -0.09 -14.01 -7.36
C GLY A 149 -1.09 -13.12 -8.10
N ALA A 150 -0.70 -12.65 -9.28
CA ALA A 150 -1.56 -11.80 -10.11
C ALA A 150 -2.92 -12.43 -10.43
N ASN A 151 -3.93 -11.61 -10.66
CA ASN A 151 -5.32 -12.01 -10.97
C ASN A 151 -5.97 -12.90 -9.92
N SER A 152 -5.59 -12.77 -8.65
CA SER A 152 -6.14 -13.57 -7.54
C SER A 152 -7.32 -12.89 -6.87
N LEU A 153 -8.31 -13.68 -6.43
CA LEU A 153 -9.42 -13.23 -5.60
C LEU A 153 -9.26 -13.74 -4.17
N VAL A 154 -8.77 -12.87 -3.29
CA VAL A 154 -8.54 -13.20 -1.87
C VAL A 154 -9.85 -12.98 -1.11
N ASN A 155 -10.54 -14.07 -0.80
CA ASN A 155 -11.83 -14.10 -0.11
C ASN A 155 -11.79 -14.86 1.23
N LYS A 156 -10.59 -15.26 1.68
CA LYS A 156 -10.32 -15.91 2.96
C LYS A 156 -8.96 -15.47 3.47
N ASP A 157 -8.74 -15.63 4.76
CA ASP A 157 -7.48 -15.33 5.41
C ASP A 157 -6.32 -16.12 4.81
N ILE A 158 -5.17 -15.47 4.69
CA ILE A 158 -3.93 -16.06 4.18
C ILE A 158 -2.91 -16.10 5.32
N PRO A 159 -2.40 -17.26 5.70
CA PRO A 159 -1.42 -17.39 6.78
C PRO A 159 -0.07 -16.79 6.39
N CYS A 160 0.73 -16.46 7.42
CA CYS A 160 2.11 -15.99 7.24
C CYS A 160 2.96 -16.96 6.41
N ASN A 161 4.03 -16.44 5.82
CA ASN A 161 5.03 -17.22 5.07
C ASN A 161 4.41 -18.05 3.93
N SER A 162 3.52 -17.47 3.14
CA SER A 162 2.75 -18.18 2.11
C SER A 162 2.87 -17.56 0.73
N VAL A 163 2.76 -18.40 -0.29
CA VAL A 163 2.41 -17.99 -1.65
C VAL A 163 1.00 -18.47 -1.92
N ALA A 164 0.10 -17.54 -2.28
CA ALA A 164 -1.30 -17.86 -2.59
C ALA A 164 -1.68 -17.28 -3.95
N VAL A 165 -2.47 -18.02 -4.72
CA VAL A 165 -2.86 -17.66 -6.10
C VAL A 165 -4.25 -18.13 -6.44
N GLY A 166 -4.85 -17.54 -7.45
CA GLY A 166 -6.05 -18.05 -8.14
C GLY A 166 -7.34 -17.36 -7.73
N ASN A 167 -8.42 -17.81 -8.36
CA ASN A 167 -9.80 -17.36 -8.11
C ASN A 167 -10.72 -18.57 -7.89
N PRO A 168 -11.12 -18.87 -6.63
CA PRO A 168 -10.70 -18.21 -5.39
C PRO A 168 -9.23 -18.46 -5.05
N CYS A 169 -8.60 -17.50 -4.33
CA CYS A 169 -7.21 -17.57 -3.94
C CYS A 169 -6.96 -18.71 -2.94
N LYS A 170 -5.91 -19.50 -3.18
CA LYS A 170 -5.52 -20.62 -2.32
C LYS A 170 -4.01 -20.62 -2.10
N VAL A 171 -3.58 -20.97 -0.91
CA VAL A 171 -2.15 -21.21 -0.61
C VAL A 171 -1.68 -22.40 -1.42
N ILE A 172 -0.60 -22.19 -2.19
CA ILE A 172 0.02 -23.22 -3.04
C ILE A 172 1.41 -23.62 -2.56
N LYS A 173 2.04 -22.76 -1.74
CA LYS A 173 3.42 -22.97 -1.26
C LYS A 173 3.65 -22.25 0.05
N GLN A 174 4.45 -22.83 0.93
CA GLN A 174 5.05 -22.15 2.07
C GLN A 174 6.36 -21.50 1.63
N LYS A 175 6.69 -20.36 2.27
CA LYS A 175 7.93 -19.61 2.05
C LYS A 175 8.83 -19.74 3.26
N GLU A 176 10.12 -19.61 3.02
CA GLU A 176 11.07 -19.33 4.10
C GLU A 176 10.78 -17.95 4.73
N PRO A 177 11.12 -17.75 5.99
CA PRO A 177 10.99 -16.46 6.65
C PRO A 177 11.66 -15.33 5.86
N TYR A 178 11.13 -14.12 5.97
CA TYR A 178 11.71 -12.94 5.33
C TYR A 178 13.03 -12.59 6.01
N THR A 179 14.10 -12.42 5.25
CA THR A 179 15.46 -12.25 5.77
C THR A 179 16.08 -10.89 5.48
N GLU A 180 15.46 -10.05 4.63
CA GLU A 180 15.99 -8.70 4.39
C GLU A 180 15.79 -7.81 5.60
N ASP A 181 16.86 -7.16 6.04
CA ASP A 181 16.79 -6.14 7.06
C ASP A 181 16.26 -4.83 6.44
N LEU A 182 15.04 -4.46 6.77
CA LEU A 182 14.43 -3.22 6.30
C LEU A 182 15.23 -1.98 6.72
N SER A 183 15.99 -2.04 7.81
CA SER A 183 16.84 -0.93 8.25
C SER A 183 17.96 -0.61 7.24
N VAL A 184 18.40 -1.60 6.47
CA VAL A 184 19.40 -1.42 5.39
C VAL A 184 18.79 -0.71 4.18
N ILE A 185 17.49 -0.93 3.93
CA ILE A 185 16.75 -0.33 2.83
C ILE A 185 16.35 1.10 3.20
N ILE A 186 16.07 1.33 4.47
CA ILE A 186 15.64 2.62 5.03
C ILE A 186 16.87 3.51 5.25
N PHE A 187 17.00 4.53 4.43
CA PHE A 187 18.05 5.52 4.59
C PHE A 187 17.78 6.41 5.81
N ASN A 188 18.70 6.44 6.81
CA ASN A 188 18.87 7.40 7.92
C ASN A 188 17.93 8.64 8.00
N LYS A 189 16.66 8.49 7.69
CA LYS A 189 15.66 9.51 7.99
C LYS A 189 15.15 9.26 9.40
N LYS A 190 15.06 10.31 10.19
CA LYS A 190 14.30 10.29 11.44
C LYS A 190 12.82 10.06 11.07
N LEU A 191 12.41 8.81 11.06
CA LEU A 191 11.02 8.46 10.85
C LEU A 191 10.17 8.99 12.02
N PRO A 192 8.93 9.38 11.77
CA PRO A 192 8.00 9.70 12.86
C PRO A 192 7.89 8.53 13.83
N LYS A 193 7.87 8.79 15.15
CA LYS A 193 7.79 7.77 16.22
C LYS A 193 6.68 6.74 16.01
N LYS A 194 5.59 7.09 15.33
CA LYS A 194 4.49 6.17 15.02
C LYS A 194 4.91 4.95 14.18
N PHE A 195 6.06 5.02 13.49
CA PHE A 195 6.58 3.91 12.68
C PHE A 195 7.53 2.99 13.44
N ASP A 196 7.99 3.38 14.64
CA ASP A 196 8.89 2.56 15.46
C ASP A 196 8.24 1.21 15.82
N VAL A 197 6.92 1.20 16.02
CA VAL A 197 6.16 -0.02 16.33
C VAL A 197 6.24 -1.02 15.17
N PHE A 198 6.17 -0.56 13.93
CA PHE A 198 6.23 -1.42 12.76
C PHE A 198 7.65 -1.92 12.45
N LEU A 199 8.68 -1.13 12.79
CA LEU A 199 10.08 -1.55 12.64
C LEU A 199 10.47 -2.62 13.65
N ASN A 200 10.01 -2.48 14.89
CA ASN A 200 10.37 -3.38 15.98
C ASN A 200 9.58 -4.70 15.99
N SER A 201 8.52 -4.82 15.19
CA SER A 201 7.77 -6.07 15.05
C SER A 201 8.42 -7.11 14.12
N ASN A 202 9.55 -6.76 13.49
CA ASN A 202 10.30 -7.62 12.57
C ASN A 202 11.63 -8.15 13.17
N VAL A 203 11.85 -8.00 14.49
CA VAL A 203 13.01 -8.55 15.22
C VAL A 203 12.59 -9.78 16.01
#